data_3866d995cd3b69c7d13a05d4f17c9f21
#
_entry.id   3866d995cd3b69c7d13a05d4f17c9f21
#
_cell.length_a   1.000
_cell.length_b   1.000
_cell.length_c   1.000
_cell.angle_alpha   90.00
_cell.angle_beta   90.00
_cell.angle_gamma   90.00
#
_symmetry.space_group_name_H-M   'P 1'
#
loop_
_entity.id
_entity.type
_entity.pdbx_description
1 polymer ?
#
loop_
_entity_poly.entity_id
_entity_poly.type
_entity_poly.pdbx_seq_one_letter_code
_entity_poly.pdbx_strand_id
1 'polypeptide(L)'
;IGATVIDIPARRVVAYVRDQTDISRIRVLTAKLGPKGAIVTPELEGQIVDFSSPVKVQVEAYGRTETWNVYVEQTTSPVTTVRVDAWTNVAWVYGAAADSEDNYIEYRLKGASAWTKISHDRLTIQGGTFYARLTGLAPSSTYEARAVSGEYQGATLEFTTGLNIQVPNAGLDNWWLDGK
;
A
#
# COMPACT_ATOMS: atom_id res chain seq x y z
N ILE A 1 2.06 16.16 -4.74
CA ILE A 1 2.92 14.98 -4.75
C ILE A 1 2.06 13.85 -4.31
N GLY A 2 1.96 12.83 -5.15
CA GLY A 2 1.23 11.61 -4.85
C GLY A 2 1.95 10.75 -3.80
N ALA A 3 1.36 9.60 -3.54
CA ALA A 3 1.88 8.63 -2.59
C ALA A 3 3.16 7.96 -3.06
N THR A 4 3.82 7.38 -2.10
CA THR A 4 4.98 6.52 -2.33
C THR A 4 4.57 5.07 -2.14
N VAL A 5 4.84 4.23 -3.12
CA VAL A 5 4.65 2.78 -3.06
C VAL A 5 5.99 2.12 -2.79
N ILE A 6 6.04 1.25 -1.78
CA ILE A 6 7.24 0.50 -1.42
C ILE A 6 7.01 -0.98 -1.69
N ASP A 7 7.77 -1.53 -2.62
CA ASP A 7 7.82 -2.96 -2.91
C ASP A 7 9.09 -3.55 -2.29
N ILE A 8 8.95 -4.18 -1.15
CA ILE A 8 10.07 -4.72 -0.38
C ILE A 8 10.73 -5.90 -1.12
N PRO A 9 10.01 -6.88 -1.64
CA PRO A 9 10.60 -7.97 -2.42
C PRO A 9 11.42 -7.49 -3.61
N ALA A 10 10.91 -6.51 -4.36
CA ALA A 10 11.60 -5.95 -5.52
C ALA A 10 12.64 -4.87 -5.17
N ARG A 11 12.76 -4.47 -3.91
CA ARG A 11 13.57 -3.33 -3.46
C ARG A 11 13.33 -2.09 -4.32
N ARG A 12 12.07 -1.78 -4.50
CA ARG A 12 11.59 -0.70 -5.35
C ARG A 12 10.77 0.30 -4.54
N VAL A 13 11.05 1.58 -4.75
CA VAL A 13 10.25 2.69 -4.21
C VAL A 13 9.75 3.50 -5.40
N VAL A 14 8.45 3.75 -5.49
CA VAL A 14 7.85 4.57 -6.55
C VAL A 14 7.12 5.73 -5.91
N ALA A 15 7.54 6.95 -6.21
CA ALA A 15 6.82 8.17 -5.88
C ALA A 15 6.08 8.67 -7.12
N TYR A 16 4.80 9.04 -6.96
CA TYR A 16 4.01 9.58 -8.05
C TYR A 16 3.96 11.10 -7.99
N VAL A 17 4.13 11.74 -9.13
CA VAL A 17 4.00 13.18 -9.31
C VAL A 17 2.98 13.47 -10.43
N ARG A 18 2.52 14.71 -10.51
CA ARG A 18 1.62 15.12 -11.60
C ARG A 18 2.32 14.98 -12.95
N ASP A 19 1.53 14.69 -13.99
CA ASP A 19 1.97 14.48 -15.37
C ASP A 19 2.82 15.63 -15.97
N GLN A 20 2.60 16.85 -15.50
CA GLN A 20 3.34 18.04 -15.95
C GLN A 20 4.58 18.35 -15.10
N THR A 21 4.92 17.52 -14.13
CA THR A 21 6.08 17.74 -13.26
C THR A 21 7.36 17.39 -14.01
N ASP A 22 8.33 18.28 -14.01
CA ASP A 22 9.66 18.00 -14.54
C ASP A 22 10.41 17.03 -13.63
N ILE A 23 10.42 15.74 -14.00
CA ILE A 23 11.08 14.67 -13.22
C ILE A 23 12.59 14.71 -13.31
N SER A 24 13.18 15.48 -14.22
CA SER A 24 14.63 15.67 -14.29
C SER A 24 15.17 16.58 -13.19
N ARG A 25 14.28 17.29 -12.47
CA ARG A 25 14.65 18.27 -11.44
C ARG A 25 13.72 18.25 -10.23
N ILE A 26 13.60 17.10 -9.59
CA ILE A 26 12.77 16.94 -8.39
C ILE A 26 13.55 17.35 -7.15
N ARG A 27 13.02 18.30 -6.40
CA ARG A 27 13.54 18.62 -5.05
C ARG A 27 12.96 17.62 -4.05
N VAL A 28 13.83 16.80 -3.46
CA VAL A 28 13.47 15.84 -2.42
C VAL A 28 13.43 16.56 -1.09
N LEU A 29 12.24 16.76 -0.51
CA LEU A 29 12.10 17.45 0.78
C LEU A 29 12.37 16.53 1.95
N THR A 30 11.91 15.29 1.85
CA THR A 30 12.09 14.26 2.89
C THR A 30 12.25 12.90 2.23
N ALA A 31 13.23 12.14 2.67
CA ALA A 31 13.48 10.78 2.20
C ALA A 31 13.80 9.87 3.40
N LYS A 32 12.80 9.15 3.88
CA LYS A 32 12.98 8.16 4.96
C LYS A 32 13.01 6.75 4.34
N LEU A 33 14.20 6.33 3.97
CA LEU A 33 14.45 4.99 3.44
C LEU A 33 15.11 4.13 4.52
N GLY A 34 14.34 3.17 5.03
CA GLY A 34 14.81 2.26 6.08
C GLY A 34 14.38 2.64 7.51
N PRO A 35 14.81 1.85 8.50
CA PRO A 35 14.52 2.09 9.91
C PRO A 35 15.21 3.34 10.46
N LYS A 36 14.82 3.77 11.66
CA LYS A 36 15.46 4.89 12.33
C LYS A 36 16.96 4.63 12.50
N GLY A 37 17.79 5.57 12.01
CA GLY A 37 19.24 5.45 12.05
C GLY A 37 19.86 4.72 10.86
N ALA A 38 19.09 4.36 9.84
CA ALA A 38 19.64 3.86 8.58
C ALA A 38 20.47 4.95 7.89
N ILE A 39 21.57 4.53 7.26
CA ILE A 39 22.40 5.38 6.41
C ILE A 39 21.98 5.17 4.96
N VAL A 40 21.70 6.24 4.26
CA VAL A 40 21.28 6.21 2.84
C VAL A 40 22.36 6.88 2.00
N THR A 41 22.84 6.17 0.96
CA THR A 41 23.88 6.68 0.06
C THR A 41 23.49 6.47 -1.42
N PRO A 42 23.47 7.52 -2.27
CA PRO A 42 23.60 8.92 -1.89
C PRO A 42 22.44 9.43 -1.03
N GLU A 43 22.67 10.42 -0.20
CA GLU A 43 21.61 11.10 0.52
C GLU A 43 20.77 11.89 -0.48
N LEU A 44 19.46 11.66 -0.48
CA LEU A 44 18.52 12.32 -1.38
C LEU A 44 17.83 13.52 -0.73
N GLU A 45 17.68 13.54 0.60
CA GLU A 45 16.96 14.59 1.31
C GLU A 45 17.64 15.95 1.14
N GLY A 46 16.87 16.96 0.82
CA GLY A 46 17.33 18.33 0.53
C GLY A 46 17.92 18.52 -0.87
N GLN A 47 18.16 17.47 -1.65
CA GLN A 47 18.80 17.53 -2.95
C GLN A 47 17.79 17.77 -4.10
N ILE A 48 18.31 18.31 -5.22
CA ILE A 48 17.60 18.29 -6.50
C ILE A 48 18.15 17.11 -7.29
N VAL A 49 17.28 16.17 -7.61
CA VAL A 49 17.64 14.88 -8.19
C VAL A 49 16.94 14.70 -9.53
N ASP A 50 17.65 14.14 -10.51
CA ASP A 50 17.10 13.71 -11.79
C ASP A 50 16.56 12.29 -11.66
N PHE A 51 15.23 12.14 -11.83
CA PHE A 51 14.52 10.87 -11.83
C PHE A 51 14.05 10.44 -13.22
N SER A 52 14.62 11.00 -14.30
CA SER A 52 14.36 10.51 -15.67
C SER A 52 14.75 9.04 -15.85
N SER A 53 15.58 8.53 -14.94
CA SER A 53 15.92 7.13 -14.78
C SER A 53 15.85 6.76 -13.29
N PRO A 54 15.69 5.47 -12.96
CA PRO A 54 15.66 5.04 -11.55
C PRO A 54 16.96 5.41 -10.82
N VAL A 55 16.82 6.02 -9.66
CA VAL A 55 17.95 6.37 -8.80
C VAL A 55 18.24 5.22 -7.85
N LYS A 56 19.47 4.68 -7.91
CA LYS A 56 19.93 3.64 -6.99
C LYS A 56 20.41 4.26 -5.70
N VAL A 57 19.93 3.75 -4.59
CA VAL A 57 20.40 4.11 -3.26
C VAL A 57 20.80 2.88 -2.47
N GLN A 58 21.84 2.99 -1.69
CA GLN A 58 22.23 1.98 -0.71
C GLN A 58 21.65 2.37 0.64
N VAL A 59 20.99 1.43 1.28
CA VAL A 59 20.44 1.60 2.63
C VAL A 59 21.18 0.66 3.55
N GLU A 60 21.95 1.23 4.48
CA GLU A 60 22.68 0.47 5.49
C GLU A 60 21.93 0.53 6.82
N ALA A 61 21.57 -0.62 7.35
CA ALA A 61 20.94 -0.75 8.64
C ALA A 61 21.27 -2.12 9.26
N TYR A 62 21.46 -2.16 10.57
CA TYR A 62 21.73 -3.40 11.31
C TYR A 62 22.91 -4.22 10.76
N GLY A 63 23.96 -3.54 10.27
CA GLY A 63 25.15 -4.18 9.69
C GLY A 63 24.90 -4.84 8.33
N ARG A 64 23.80 -4.51 7.66
CA ARG A 64 23.49 -4.97 6.30
C ARG A 64 23.32 -3.78 5.38
N THR A 65 23.79 -3.92 4.15
CA THR A 65 23.58 -2.93 3.10
C THR A 65 22.74 -3.54 1.99
N GLU A 66 21.68 -2.85 1.63
CA GLU A 66 20.79 -3.24 0.55
C GLU A 66 20.67 -2.12 -0.49
N THR A 67 20.60 -2.50 -1.76
CA THR A 67 20.41 -1.54 -2.85
C THR A 67 18.95 -1.47 -3.22
N TRP A 68 18.41 -0.26 -3.23
CA TRP A 68 17.05 0.07 -3.60
C TRP A 68 17.01 0.91 -4.86
N ASN A 69 15.97 0.76 -5.66
CA ASN A 69 15.72 1.59 -6.83
C ASN A 69 14.55 2.54 -6.51
N VAL A 70 14.81 3.83 -6.61
CA VAL A 70 13.82 4.89 -6.40
C VAL A 70 13.37 5.41 -7.75
N TYR A 71 12.08 5.35 -7.99
CA TYR A 71 11.41 5.83 -9.20
C TYR A 71 10.55 7.04 -8.86
N VAL A 72 10.49 7.99 -9.77
CA VAL A 72 9.44 9.01 -9.81
C VAL A 72 8.68 8.84 -11.11
N GLU A 73 7.40 8.54 -11.00
CA GLU A 73 6.51 8.31 -12.14
C GLU A 73 5.48 9.44 -12.23
N GLN A 74 5.26 9.93 -13.44
CA GLN A 74 4.21 10.90 -13.70
C GLN A 74 2.86 10.20 -13.79
N THR A 75 1.83 10.80 -13.19
CA THR A 75 0.47 10.28 -13.25
C THR A 75 -0.54 11.39 -13.45
N THR A 76 -1.54 11.12 -14.26
CA THR A 76 -2.71 11.98 -14.41
C THR A 76 -3.73 11.78 -13.28
N SER A 77 -3.65 10.65 -12.58
CA SER A 77 -4.55 10.35 -11.47
C SER A 77 -3.97 10.84 -10.15
N PRO A 78 -4.67 11.70 -9.41
CA PRO A 78 -4.23 12.17 -8.09
C PRO A 78 -4.37 11.09 -6.99
N VAL A 79 -4.90 9.93 -7.32
CA VAL A 79 -5.11 8.81 -6.39
C VAL A 79 -4.56 7.50 -6.96
N THR A 80 -3.97 6.70 -6.09
CA THR A 80 -3.43 5.38 -6.43
C THR A 80 -3.98 4.33 -5.45
N THR A 81 -4.46 3.21 -5.98
CA THR A 81 -4.68 2.00 -5.17
C THR A 81 -3.34 1.29 -5.03
N VAL A 82 -2.79 1.25 -3.82
CA VAL A 82 -1.41 0.82 -3.56
C VAL A 82 -1.30 -0.70 -3.51
N ARG A 83 -2.09 -1.33 -2.66
CA ARG A 83 -2.11 -2.78 -2.46
C ARG A 83 -3.33 -3.23 -1.67
N VAL A 84 -3.54 -4.53 -1.63
CA VAL A 84 -4.51 -5.19 -0.75
C VAL A 84 -3.81 -6.33 -0.01
N ASP A 85 -3.94 -6.35 1.31
CA ASP A 85 -3.48 -7.44 2.16
C ASP A 85 -4.71 -8.24 2.61
N ALA A 86 -4.96 -9.39 1.98
CA ALA A 86 -6.17 -10.19 2.21
C ALA A 86 -5.91 -11.38 3.16
N TRP A 87 -6.88 -11.62 4.05
CA TRP A 87 -6.94 -12.77 4.97
C TRP A 87 -8.21 -13.58 4.69
N THR A 88 -8.61 -14.43 5.60
CA THR A 88 -9.76 -15.33 5.39
C THR A 88 -11.09 -14.58 5.23
N ASN A 89 -11.36 -13.60 6.08
CA ASN A 89 -12.63 -12.85 6.10
C ASN A 89 -12.45 -11.35 6.32
N VAL A 90 -11.22 -10.88 6.22
CA VAL A 90 -10.85 -9.47 6.32
C VAL A 90 -9.81 -9.14 5.26
N ALA A 91 -9.73 -7.88 4.88
CA ALA A 91 -8.65 -7.36 4.04
C ALA A 91 -8.32 -5.92 4.43
N TRP A 92 -7.09 -5.50 4.22
CA TRP A 92 -6.67 -4.11 4.31
C TRP A 92 -6.41 -3.60 2.90
N VAL A 93 -7.10 -2.55 2.52
CA VAL A 93 -6.93 -1.88 1.23
C VAL A 93 -6.22 -0.57 1.48
N TYR A 94 -5.13 -0.35 0.78
CA TYR A 94 -4.28 0.83 0.90
C TYR A 94 -4.43 1.71 -0.32
N GLY A 95 -4.69 2.97 -0.06
CA GLY A 95 -4.76 4.03 -1.05
C GLY A 95 -3.76 5.12 -0.76
N ALA A 96 -3.57 5.95 -1.75
CA ALA A 96 -2.66 7.05 -1.65
C ALA A 96 -3.15 8.22 -2.50
N ALA A 97 -3.30 9.38 -1.86
CA ALA A 97 -3.66 10.66 -2.45
C ALA A 97 -3.22 11.79 -1.53
N ALA A 98 -3.35 13.04 -1.99
CA ALA A 98 -3.30 14.18 -1.10
C ALA A 98 -4.39 14.05 -0.02
N ASP A 99 -4.11 14.55 1.18
CA ASP A 99 -5.07 14.53 2.27
C ASP A 99 -6.33 15.34 1.89
N SER A 100 -7.47 14.67 1.92
CA SER A 100 -8.78 15.24 1.55
C SER A 100 -9.89 14.41 2.17
N GLU A 101 -10.95 15.07 2.61
CA GLU A 101 -12.19 14.43 3.08
C GLU A 101 -12.90 13.64 1.97
N ASP A 102 -12.56 13.92 0.70
CA ASP A 102 -13.07 13.20 -0.47
C ASP A 102 -12.36 11.86 -0.72
N ASN A 103 -11.38 11.50 0.10
CA ASN A 103 -10.69 10.21 0.01
C ASN A 103 -11.57 9.11 0.60
N TYR A 104 -11.72 8.01 -0.12
CA TYR A 104 -12.43 6.83 0.35
C TYR A 104 -11.94 5.57 -0.36
N ILE A 105 -12.36 4.41 0.12
CA ILE A 105 -12.11 3.12 -0.49
C ILE A 105 -13.43 2.51 -0.92
N GLU A 106 -13.43 1.90 -2.10
CA GLU A 106 -14.54 1.09 -2.60
C GLU A 106 -14.09 -0.34 -2.79
N TYR A 107 -15.01 -1.27 -2.51
CA TYR A 107 -14.79 -2.68 -2.80
C TYR A 107 -16.10 -3.38 -3.20
N ARG A 108 -15.98 -4.49 -3.89
CA ARG A 108 -17.12 -5.35 -4.26
C ARG A 108 -16.67 -6.79 -4.44
N LEU A 109 -17.61 -7.72 -4.36
CA LEU A 109 -17.40 -9.07 -4.85
C LEU A 109 -17.15 -8.99 -6.37
N LYS A 110 -16.17 -9.73 -6.89
CA LYS A 110 -15.87 -9.73 -8.33
C LYS A 110 -17.11 -10.11 -9.14
N GLY A 111 -17.43 -9.29 -10.12
CA GLY A 111 -18.62 -9.45 -10.97
C GLY A 111 -19.90 -8.81 -10.40
N ALA A 112 -19.92 -8.32 -9.17
CA ALA A 112 -21.04 -7.55 -8.66
C ALA A 112 -21.10 -6.16 -9.33
N SER A 113 -22.31 -5.63 -9.55
CA SER A 113 -22.50 -4.31 -10.15
C SER A 113 -22.28 -3.17 -9.15
N ALA A 114 -22.63 -3.39 -7.88
CA ALA A 114 -22.58 -2.35 -6.85
C ALA A 114 -21.24 -2.36 -6.09
N TRP A 115 -20.70 -1.17 -5.85
CA TRP A 115 -19.55 -0.94 -4.98
C TRP A 115 -20.01 -0.60 -3.56
N THR A 116 -19.31 -1.14 -2.58
CA THR A 116 -19.47 -0.78 -1.18
C THR A 116 -18.42 0.27 -0.84
N LYS A 117 -18.84 1.42 -0.35
CA LYS A 117 -17.96 2.55 0.02
C LYS A 117 -17.58 2.47 1.50
N ILE A 118 -16.29 2.65 1.78
CA ILE A 118 -15.74 2.95 3.10
C ILE A 118 -15.36 4.43 3.12
N SER A 119 -16.16 5.24 3.79
CA SER A 119 -16.02 6.70 3.81
C SER A 119 -14.77 7.16 4.57
N HIS A 120 -14.38 8.40 4.35
CA HIS A 120 -13.19 9.04 4.92
C HIS A 120 -13.07 8.89 6.45
N ASP A 121 -14.17 9.07 7.18
CA ASP A 121 -14.24 8.95 8.65
C ASP A 121 -13.86 7.56 9.19
N ARG A 122 -13.87 6.55 8.33
CA ARG A 122 -13.47 5.16 8.64
C ARG A 122 -12.11 4.77 8.09
N LEU A 123 -11.39 5.71 7.50
CA LEU A 123 -10.02 5.48 7.02
C LEU A 123 -9.02 5.75 8.16
N THR A 124 -7.93 5.04 8.14
CA THR A 124 -6.71 5.44 8.85
C THR A 124 -5.82 6.19 7.88
N ILE A 125 -5.47 7.43 8.22
CA ILE A 125 -4.69 8.33 7.37
C ILE A 125 -3.30 8.50 7.97
N GLN A 126 -2.28 8.38 7.14
CA GLN A 126 -0.90 8.54 7.55
C GLN A 126 -0.05 9.08 6.39
N GLY A 127 0.30 10.36 6.44
CA GLY A 127 1.31 10.97 5.58
C GLY A 127 1.05 10.82 4.06
N GLY A 128 -0.17 11.14 3.59
CA GLY A 128 -0.53 11.02 2.18
C GLY A 128 -0.90 9.61 1.73
N THR A 129 -0.91 8.66 2.65
CA THR A 129 -1.50 7.33 2.48
C THR A 129 -2.71 7.17 3.38
N PHE A 130 -3.64 6.35 2.96
CA PHE A 130 -4.81 5.99 3.76
C PHE A 130 -5.15 4.52 3.54
N TYR A 131 -5.77 3.91 4.53
CA TYR A 131 -6.22 2.54 4.38
C TYR A 131 -7.52 2.29 5.12
N ALA A 132 -8.26 1.28 4.67
CA ALA A 132 -9.43 0.75 5.34
C ALA A 132 -9.28 -0.73 5.62
N ARG A 133 -9.84 -1.17 6.74
CA ARG A 133 -10.05 -2.57 7.05
C ARG A 133 -11.43 -3.00 6.58
N LEU A 134 -11.49 -3.91 5.62
CA LEU A 134 -12.71 -4.58 5.19
C LEU A 134 -12.98 -5.76 6.12
N THR A 135 -14.22 -5.96 6.53
CA THR A 135 -14.64 -7.05 7.41
C THR A 135 -15.87 -7.76 6.86
N GLY A 136 -16.10 -8.99 7.30
CA GLY A 136 -17.27 -9.76 6.86
C GLY A 136 -17.17 -10.27 5.42
N LEU A 137 -15.96 -10.36 4.89
CA LEU A 137 -15.73 -10.93 3.57
C LEU A 137 -15.96 -12.45 3.60
N ALA A 138 -16.53 -12.98 2.53
CA ALA A 138 -16.67 -14.42 2.37
C ALA A 138 -15.30 -15.07 2.14
N PRO A 139 -14.98 -16.19 2.82
CA PRO A 139 -13.76 -16.95 2.55
C PRO A 139 -13.70 -17.46 1.11
N SER A 140 -12.49 -17.70 0.60
CA SER A 140 -12.25 -18.26 -0.76
C SER A 140 -12.98 -17.50 -1.87
N SER A 141 -13.16 -16.20 -1.71
CA SER A 141 -13.93 -15.36 -2.62
C SER A 141 -13.05 -14.27 -3.20
N THR A 142 -13.23 -13.99 -4.49
CA THR A 142 -12.49 -12.93 -5.17
C THR A 142 -13.26 -11.62 -5.11
N TYR A 143 -12.58 -10.57 -4.72
CA TYR A 143 -13.07 -9.21 -4.61
C TYR A 143 -12.25 -8.27 -5.49
N GLU A 144 -12.81 -7.12 -5.74
CA GLU A 144 -12.16 -5.99 -6.37
C GLU A 144 -12.19 -4.81 -5.38
N ALA A 145 -11.10 -4.07 -5.30
CA ALA A 145 -11.04 -2.86 -4.48
C ALA A 145 -10.25 -1.76 -5.18
N ARG A 146 -10.60 -0.51 -4.87
CA ARG A 146 -9.88 0.67 -5.36
C ARG A 146 -9.94 1.82 -4.36
N ALA A 147 -8.94 2.66 -4.41
CA ALA A 147 -8.90 3.95 -3.75
C ALA A 147 -9.54 5.02 -4.64
N VAL A 148 -10.22 5.97 -4.04
CA VAL A 148 -10.89 7.07 -4.75
C VAL A 148 -10.58 8.38 -4.03
N SER A 149 -10.44 9.47 -4.78
CA SER A 149 -10.30 10.83 -4.28
C SER A 149 -11.12 11.77 -5.16
N GLY A 150 -12.23 12.27 -4.64
CA GLY A 150 -13.20 13.06 -5.40
C GLY A 150 -13.74 12.27 -6.60
N GLU A 151 -13.51 12.79 -7.81
CA GLU A 151 -13.92 12.17 -9.07
C GLU A 151 -12.89 11.16 -9.62
N TYR A 152 -11.70 11.10 -9.03
CA TYR A 152 -10.59 10.29 -9.51
C TYR A 152 -10.56 8.92 -8.84
N GLN A 153 -10.25 7.91 -9.63
CA GLN A 153 -10.20 6.53 -9.20
C GLN A 153 -8.81 5.96 -9.46
N GLY A 154 -8.23 5.31 -8.47
CA GLY A 154 -7.03 4.50 -8.63
C GLY A 154 -7.33 3.19 -9.38
N ALA A 155 -6.29 2.48 -9.76
CA ALA A 155 -6.44 1.17 -10.39
C ALA A 155 -7.28 0.23 -9.52
N THR A 156 -8.15 -0.55 -10.15
CA THR A 156 -8.88 -1.62 -9.47
C THR A 156 -7.94 -2.80 -9.28
N LEU A 157 -7.75 -3.22 -8.04
CA LEU A 157 -6.97 -4.40 -7.67
C LEU A 157 -7.90 -5.55 -7.32
N GLU A 158 -7.61 -6.73 -7.87
CA GLU A 158 -8.27 -7.98 -7.48
C GLU A 158 -7.52 -8.63 -6.32
N PHE A 159 -8.28 -9.22 -5.41
CA PHE A 159 -7.71 -10.02 -4.32
C PHE A 159 -8.64 -11.17 -3.97
N THR A 160 -8.08 -12.26 -3.48
CA THR A 160 -8.84 -13.43 -3.05
C THR A 160 -8.63 -13.65 -1.56
N THR A 161 -9.73 -13.80 -0.83
CA THR A 161 -9.71 -14.14 0.59
C THR A 161 -9.24 -15.58 0.80
N GLY A 162 -8.57 -15.83 1.92
CA GLY A 162 -8.06 -17.15 2.27
C GLY A 162 -9.15 -18.20 2.50
N LEU A 163 -8.74 -19.44 2.55
CA LEU A 163 -9.60 -20.57 2.92
C LEU A 163 -10.04 -20.45 4.38
N ASN A 164 -11.30 -20.79 4.66
CA ASN A 164 -11.73 -21.00 6.03
C ASN A 164 -11.30 -22.42 6.45
N ILE A 165 -10.08 -22.52 6.97
CA ILE A 165 -9.59 -23.78 7.53
C ILE A 165 -10.18 -23.90 8.93
N GLN A 166 -11.21 -24.73 9.08
CA GLN A 166 -11.63 -25.20 10.39
C GLN A 166 -10.63 -26.27 10.83
N VAL A 167 -9.83 -25.95 11.83
CA VAL A 167 -9.01 -26.97 12.49
C VAL A 167 -9.98 -27.88 13.25
N PRO A 168 -10.11 -29.16 12.87
CA PRO A 168 -10.93 -30.09 13.64
C PRO A 168 -10.47 -30.03 15.10
N ASN A 169 -11.41 -29.87 16.03
CA ASN A 169 -11.12 -29.85 17.47
C ASN A 169 -10.30 -28.63 17.97
N ALA A 170 -10.54 -27.44 17.41
CA ALA A 170 -9.95 -26.19 17.91
C ALA A 170 -10.41 -25.77 19.32
N GLY A 171 -11.35 -26.51 19.94
CA GLY A 171 -11.61 -26.45 21.35
C GLY A 171 -10.52 -27.22 22.10
N LEU A 172 -9.71 -26.50 22.86
CA LEU A 172 -8.65 -27.10 23.72
C LEU A 172 -9.18 -28.01 24.82
N ASP A 173 -10.48 -28.26 24.89
CA ASP A 173 -11.17 -28.92 25.97
C ASP A 173 -10.88 -30.43 26.06
N ASN A 174 -10.26 -31.03 25.04
CA ASN A 174 -9.99 -32.47 24.99
C ASN A 174 -8.49 -32.86 24.97
N TRP A 175 -7.60 -31.91 25.14
CA TRP A 175 -6.16 -32.19 25.13
C TRP A 175 -5.66 -32.95 26.38
N TRP A 176 -6.50 -33.06 27.44
CA TRP A 176 -6.14 -33.64 28.71
C TRP A 176 -6.71 -35.04 28.95
N LEU A 177 -7.53 -35.56 28.02
CA LEU A 177 -8.23 -36.83 28.25
C LEU A 177 -7.53 -38.08 27.72
N ASP A 178 -6.50 -37.96 26.90
CA ASP A 178 -5.76 -39.09 26.33
C ASP A 178 -4.41 -39.37 27.02
N GLY A 179 -4.20 -38.83 28.16
CA GLY A 179 -3.05 -39.15 29.03
C GLY A 179 -3.24 -40.46 29.79
N LYS A 180 -3.24 -41.61 29.11
CA LYS A 180 -2.97 -42.92 29.71
C LYS A 180 -1.84 -43.59 28.98
#